data_7a5607dcd600167fe0f86dcd440e26aa
#
_entry.id   7a5607dcd600167fe0f86dcd440e26aa
#
_cell.length_a   1.000
_cell.length_b   1.000
_cell.length_c   1.000
_cell.angle_alpha   90.00
_cell.angle_beta   90.00
_cell.angle_gamma   90.00
#
_symmetry.space_group_name_H-M   'P 1'
#
loop_
_entity.id
_entity.type
_entity.pdbx_description
1 polymer ?
#
loop_
_entity_poly.entity_id
_entity_poly.type
_entity_poly.pdbx_seq_one_letter_code
_entity_poly.pdbx_strand_id
1 'polypeptide(L)'
;MLNMVKIEINDVDGKVRTKQVTSKQTGEVLNFREQIAYIYNGGVYPKQFVINLDKDAAPYPSGFYTLDSASFDVGDFGALKVKGIKLIPATENTK
;
A
#
# COMPACT_ATOMS: atom_id res chain seq x y z
N MET A 1 -10.83 -19.21 -12.40
CA MET A 1 -9.84 -18.22 -12.45
C MET A 1 -10.03 -17.15 -11.42
N LEU A 2 -8.98 -16.75 -10.79
CA LEU A 2 -9.06 -15.75 -9.75
C LEU A 2 -8.71 -14.39 -10.30
N ASN A 3 -9.54 -13.41 -9.98
CA ASN A 3 -9.25 -12.04 -10.33
C ASN A 3 -8.63 -11.38 -9.12
N MET A 4 -7.33 -11.29 -9.13
CA MET A 4 -6.61 -10.70 -8.01
C MET A 4 -6.28 -9.27 -8.32
N VAL A 5 -6.29 -8.47 -7.28
CA VAL A 5 -5.84 -7.09 -7.41
C VAL A 5 -4.34 -7.11 -7.67
N LYS A 6 -3.93 -6.46 -8.73
CA LYS A 6 -2.52 -6.41 -9.10
C LYS A 6 -1.94 -5.06 -8.69
N ILE A 7 -0.85 -5.12 -7.96
CA ILE A 7 -0.19 -3.91 -7.48
C ILE A 7 1.26 -3.98 -7.92
N GLU A 8 1.76 -2.88 -8.43
CA GLU A 8 3.14 -2.80 -8.89
C GLU A 8 3.92 -1.77 -8.08
N ILE A 9 5.12 -2.16 -7.65
CA ILE A 9 6.09 -1.24 -7.08
C ILE A 9 7.26 -1.24 -8.05
N ASN A 10 7.51 -0.10 -8.70
CA ASN A 10 8.56 -0.02 -9.68
C ASN A 10 9.83 0.59 -9.09
N ASP A 11 10.92 0.50 -9.84
CA ASP A 11 12.22 0.98 -9.35
C ASP A 11 12.33 2.49 -9.29
N VAL A 12 11.51 3.19 -10.02
CA VAL A 12 11.62 4.64 -10.13
C VAL A 12 10.87 5.32 -9.00
N ASP A 13 9.61 4.96 -8.83
CA ASP A 13 8.73 5.61 -7.86
C ASP A 13 8.61 4.89 -6.53
N GLY A 14 8.98 3.64 -6.50
CA GLY A 14 8.76 2.78 -5.34
C GLY A 14 9.73 2.98 -4.20
N LYS A 15 10.55 4.02 -4.28
CA LYS A 15 11.50 4.28 -3.19
C LYS A 15 10.79 4.89 -2.00
N VAL A 16 11.29 4.56 -0.83
CA VAL A 16 10.74 5.11 0.40
C VAL A 16 11.05 6.59 0.49
N ARG A 17 10.04 7.35 0.86
CA ARG A 17 10.25 8.77 1.15
C ARG A 17 9.72 9.05 2.55
N THR A 18 10.26 10.07 3.17
CA THR A 18 9.87 10.47 4.51
C THR A 18 9.06 11.75 4.43
N LYS A 19 7.94 11.77 5.13
CA LYS A 19 7.09 12.94 5.20
C LYS A 19 7.06 13.42 6.64
N GLN A 20 7.29 14.70 6.85
CA GLN A 20 7.22 15.28 8.19
C GLN A 20 5.94 16.07 8.34
N VAL A 21 5.29 15.87 9.47
CA VAL A 21 4.07 16.60 9.81
C VAL A 21 4.23 17.09 11.25
N THR A 22 3.90 18.35 11.48
CA THR A 22 3.93 18.90 12.83
C THR A 22 2.53 18.82 13.41
N SER A 23 2.39 18.19 14.55
CA SER A 23 1.10 18.09 15.22
C SER A 23 0.69 19.47 15.74
N LYS A 24 -0.50 19.90 15.41
CA LYS A 24 -1.01 21.17 15.87
C LYS A 24 -1.36 21.16 17.35
N GLN A 25 -1.60 19.98 17.88
CA GLN A 25 -2.01 19.85 19.26
C GLN A 25 -0.84 19.83 20.23
N THR A 26 0.23 19.15 19.84
CA THR A 26 1.36 18.95 20.74
C THR A 26 2.61 19.65 20.28
N GLY A 27 2.66 20.10 19.04
CA GLY A 27 3.86 20.70 18.49
C GLY A 27 4.94 19.70 18.11
N GLU A 28 4.65 18.42 18.25
CA GLU A 28 5.64 17.39 17.92
C GLU A 28 5.77 17.23 16.43
N VAL A 29 6.98 16.94 15.99
CA VAL A 29 7.25 16.62 14.59
C VAL A 29 7.11 15.13 14.42
N LEU A 30 6.21 14.73 13.52
CA LEU A 30 5.97 13.32 13.24
C LEU A 30 6.57 12.99 11.87
N ASN A 31 7.29 11.89 11.82
CA ASN A 31 7.90 11.43 10.58
C ASN A 31 7.16 10.19 10.10
N PHE A 32 6.68 10.26 8.88
CA PHE A 32 5.98 9.14 8.25
C PHE A 32 6.79 8.65 7.07
N ARG A 33 6.87 7.36 6.93
CA ARG A 33 7.54 6.74 5.80
C ARG A 33 6.49 6.27 4.81
N GLU A 34 6.71 6.57 3.55
CA GLU A 34 5.75 6.27 2.49
C GLU A 34 6.43 5.62 1.31
N GLN A 35 5.67 4.83 0.59
CA GLN A 35 6.15 4.20 -0.63
C GLN A 35 5.05 4.30 -1.68
N ILE A 36 5.44 4.64 -2.90
CA ILE A 36 4.48 4.80 -4.01
C ILE A 36 4.27 3.46 -4.68
N ALA A 37 3.02 3.16 -4.98
CA ALA A 37 2.65 1.95 -5.69
C ALA A 37 1.56 2.28 -6.70
N TYR A 38 1.31 1.34 -7.60
CA TYR A 38 0.27 1.49 -8.62
C TYR A 38 -0.65 0.29 -8.56
N ILE A 39 -1.94 0.54 -8.62
CA ILE A 39 -2.93 -0.52 -8.57
C ILE A 39 -3.62 -0.64 -9.93
N TYR A 40 -3.70 -1.87 -10.42
CA TYR A 40 -4.41 -2.20 -11.64
C TYR A 40 -5.77 -2.78 -11.25
N ASN A 41 -6.77 -1.93 -11.25
CA ASN A 41 -8.08 -2.34 -10.77
C ASN A 41 -9.17 -2.31 -11.82
N GLY A 42 -8.77 -2.60 -13.07
CA GLY A 42 -9.74 -2.73 -14.14
C GLY A 42 -9.84 -1.55 -15.07
N GLY A 43 -9.17 -0.45 -14.76
CA GLY A 43 -9.16 0.69 -15.67
C GLY A 43 -8.10 0.52 -16.75
N VAL A 44 -8.09 1.47 -17.68
CA VAL A 44 -7.11 1.46 -18.76
C VAL A 44 -5.70 1.67 -18.23
N TYR A 45 -5.58 2.54 -17.25
CA TYR A 45 -4.29 2.85 -16.66
C TYR A 45 -4.29 2.52 -15.18
N PRO A 46 -3.13 2.15 -14.65
CA PRO A 46 -3.03 1.94 -13.20
C PRO A 46 -3.19 3.27 -12.48
N LYS A 47 -3.61 3.20 -11.24
CA LYS A 47 -3.78 4.38 -10.40
C LYS A 47 -2.70 4.39 -9.33
N GLN A 48 -2.13 5.56 -9.10
CA GLN A 48 -1.11 5.71 -8.10
C GLN A 48 -1.72 5.79 -6.71
N PHE A 49 -1.09 5.15 -5.75
CA PHE A 49 -1.50 5.29 -4.37
C PHE A 49 -0.27 5.23 -3.47
N VAL A 50 -0.48 5.59 -2.21
CA VAL A 50 0.60 5.67 -1.24
C VAL A 50 0.43 4.59 -0.19
N ILE A 51 1.51 3.89 0.09
CA ILE A 51 1.56 2.91 1.16
C ILE A 51 2.27 3.55 2.34
N ASN A 52 1.62 3.58 3.49
CA ASN A 52 2.24 4.06 4.70
C ASN A 52 2.99 2.91 5.36
N LEU A 53 4.27 3.12 5.62
CA LEU A 53 5.10 2.10 6.24
C LEU A 53 5.25 2.38 7.71
N ASP A 54 5.20 1.33 8.51
CA ASP A 54 5.47 1.46 9.93
C ASP A 54 6.92 1.90 10.12
N LYS A 55 7.18 2.44 11.29
CA LYS A 55 8.48 3.01 11.60
C LYS A 55 9.63 2.04 11.34
N ASP A 56 9.42 0.79 11.69
CA ASP A 56 10.47 -0.22 11.54
C ASP A 56 10.24 -1.19 10.40
N ALA A 57 9.23 -0.92 9.59
CA ALA A 57 8.91 -1.84 8.50
C ALA A 57 9.89 -1.69 7.36
N ALA A 58 10.29 -2.81 6.79
CA ALA A 58 11.12 -2.79 5.59
C ALA A 58 10.27 -2.37 4.40
N PRO A 59 10.83 -1.61 3.47
CA PRO A 59 10.09 -1.25 2.26
C PRO A 59 9.91 -2.48 1.37
N TYR A 60 8.88 -2.44 0.56
CA TYR A 60 8.63 -3.51 -0.39
C TYR A 60 9.59 -3.38 -1.57
N PRO A 61 10.27 -4.45 -1.96
CA PRO A 61 11.11 -4.39 -3.15
C PRO A 61 10.25 -4.25 -4.40
N SER A 62 10.87 -3.81 -5.48
CA SER A 62 10.14 -3.68 -6.73
C SER A 62 9.61 -5.03 -7.18
N GLY A 63 8.43 -5.02 -7.79
CA GLY A 63 7.80 -6.24 -8.26
C GLY A 63 6.30 -6.11 -8.23
N PHE A 64 5.62 -7.23 -8.39
CA PHE A 64 4.18 -7.28 -8.39
C PHE A 64 3.66 -7.94 -7.13
N TYR A 65 2.55 -7.39 -6.65
CA TYR A 65 1.97 -7.80 -5.38
C TYR A 65 0.46 -7.87 -5.49
N THR A 66 -0.16 -8.45 -4.48
CA THR A 66 -1.60 -8.35 -4.30
C THR A 66 -1.86 -8.01 -2.84
N LEU A 67 -3.10 -7.66 -2.52
CA LEU A 67 -3.45 -7.31 -1.16
C LEU A 67 -3.65 -8.57 -0.32
N ASP A 68 -3.01 -8.57 0.85
CA ASP A 68 -3.26 -9.61 1.84
C ASP A 68 -4.66 -9.40 2.38
N SER A 69 -5.32 -10.48 2.74
CA SER A 69 -6.64 -10.40 3.35
C SER A 69 -6.63 -9.58 4.63
N ALA A 70 -5.52 -9.53 5.31
CA ALA A 70 -5.39 -8.71 6.52
C ALA A 70 -5.50 -7.21 6.23
N SER A 71 -5.49 -6.81 4.96
CA SER A 71 -5.68 -5.40 4.59
C SER A 71 -7.12 -4.95 4.76
N PHE A 72 -8.05 -5.88 4.86
CA PHE A 72 -9.47 -5.56 4.85
C PHE A 72 -10.11 -5.73 6.22
N ASP A 73 -11.13 -4.93 6.46
CA ASP A 73 -11.91 -5.02 7.68
C ASP A 73 -13.32 -4.52 7.40
N VAL A 74 -14.19 -4.71 8.34
CA VAL A 74 -15.57 -4.26 8.21
C VAL A 74 -15.79 -3.09 9.15
N GLY A 75 -16.31 -2.00 8.62
CA GLY A 75 -16.58 -0.82 9.43
C GLY A 75 -17.83 -0.95 10.27
N ASP A 76 -18.11 0.07 11.05
CA ASP A 76 -19.20 0.05 12.02
C ASP A 76 -20.57 -0.14 11.41
N PHE A 77 -20.75 0.23 10.17
CA PHE A 77 -22.05 0.09 9.51
C PHE A 77 -22.07 -1.07 8.53
N GLY A 78 -21.16 -2.01 8.70
CA GLY A 78 -21.12 -3.18 7.83
C GLY A 78 -20.46 -2.99 6.49
N ALA A 79 -19.87 -1.82 6.25
CA ALA A 79 -19.20 -1.57 4.98
C ALA A 79 -17.79 -2.12 4.99
N LEU A 80 -17.43 -2.81 3.92
CA LEU A 80 -16.08 -3.31 3.76
C LEU A 80 -15.13 -2.15 3.47
N LYS A 81 -14.01 -2.13 4.14
CA LYS A 81 -13.04 -1.07 3.94
C LYS A 81 -11.62 -1.61 4.01
N VAL A 82 -10.68 -0.82 3.50
CA VAL A 82 -9.26 -1.15 3.61
C VAL A 82 -8.75 -0.55 4.92
N LYS A 83 -8.37 -1.44 5.83
CA LYS A 83 -7.91 -1.03 7.14
C LYS A 83 -6.48 -0.52 7.10
N GLY A 84 -5.66 -1.16 6.30
CA GLY A 84 -4.27 -0.78 6.12
C GLY A 84 -3.70 -1.63 5.00
N ILE A 85 -2.73 -1.09 4.29
CA ILE A 85 -2.20 -1.79 3.13
C ILE A 85 -1.16 -2.81 3.56
N LYS A 86 -1.42 -4.07 3.28
CA LYS A 86 -0.47 -5.14 3.49
C LYS A 86 -0.35 -5.92 2.20
N LEU A 87 0.84 -5.97 1.66
CA LEU A 87 1.09 -6.61 0.37
C LEU A 87 1.75 -7.96 0.55
N ILE A 88 1.35 -8.88 -0.31
CA ILE A 88 2.06 -10.15 -0.42
C ILE A 88 2.48 -10.31 -1.87
N PRO A 89 3.59 -10.99 -2.13
CA PRO A 89 4.05 -11.18 -3.50
C PRO A 89 2.98 -11.87 -4.33
N ALA A 90 2.79 -11.38 -5.53
CA ALA A 90 1.88 -12.04 -6.46
C ALA A 90 2.60 -13.25 -7.04
N THR A 91 2.10 -14.42 -6.74
CA THR A 91 2.72 -15.62 -7.23
C THR A 91 2.08 -15.93 -8.55
N GLU A 92 2.78 -15.53 -9.53
CA GLU A 92 2.26 -15.64 -10.79
C GLU A 92 2.23 -16.98 -11.24
N ASN A 93 2.90 -17.69 -10.76
CA ASN A 93 2.92 -18.81 -11.27
C ASN A 93 2.14 -19.66 -10.84
N THR A 94 1.77 -19.38 -10.63
CA THR A 94 1.03 -20.05 -10.30
C THR A 94 0.31 -20.50 -11.05
N LYS A 95 0.75 -20.60 -11.55
CA LYS A 95 0.25 -20.62 -12.18
C LYS A 95 -0.37 -20.91 -12.10
#